data_c935d5b2380560e8318fa919a2e6ddba
#
_entry.id   c935d5b2380560e8318fa919a2e6ddba
#
_cell.length_a   1.000
_cell.length_b   1.000
_cell.length_c   1.000
_cell.angle_alpha   90.00
_cell.angle_beta   90.00
_cell.angle_gamma   90.00
#
_symmetry.space_group_name_H-M   'P 1'
#
loop_
_entity.id
_entity.type
_entity.pdbx_description
1 polymer ?
#
loop_
_entity_poly.entity_id
_entity_poly.type
_entity_poly.pdbx_seq_one_letter_code
_entity_poly.pdbx_strand_id
1 'polypeptide(L)'
;MNIFVISSDSFLAQEIITHFNSESHSIEIHENGLDVLSDIRDRIPDVIIIDNECDGINPLVLNKILCRDGRFDKTIFHFIAPKKIEDEDDFNKANNITNLWIKPVNFEKMAASIS
;
A
#
# COMPACT_ATOMS: atom_id res chain seq x y z
N MET A 1 -2.43 -14.91 -1.23
CA MET A 1 -1.55 -13.86 -0.70
C MET A 1 -2.23 -13.08 0.40
N ASN A 2 -1.47 -12.65 1.38
CA ASN A 2 -1.94 -11.73 2.41
C ASN A 2 -1.62 -10.30 1.95
N ILE A 3 -2.64 -9.47 1.82
CA ILE A 3 -2.53 -8.10 1.34
C ILE A 3 -3.02 -7.15 2.42
N PHE A 4 -2.17 -6.23 2.87
CA PHE A 4 -2.56 -5.16 3.78
C PHE A 4 -2.78 -3.89 2.97
N VAL A 5 -3.95 -3.28 3.15
CA VAL A 5 -4.31 -2.01 2.52
C VAL A 5 -4.42 -0.96 3.62
N ILE A 6 -3.61 0.09 3.53
CA ILE A 6 -3.58 1.16 4.52
C ILE A 6 -4.17 2.40 3.86
N SER A 7 -5.43 2.68 4.16
CA SER A 7 -6.19 3.78 3.56
C SER A 7 -7.36 4.17 4.45
N SER A 8 -7.58 5.47 4.59
CA SER A 8 -8.79 6.02 5.21
C SER A 8 -9.89 6.31 4.18
N ASP A 9 -9.61 6.10 2.89
CA ASP A 9 -10.58 6.24 1.82
C ASP A 9 -11.37 4.94 1.64
N SER A 10 -12.59 4.92 2.16
CA SER A 10 -13.43 3.73 2.14
C SER A 10 -13.82 3.29 0.73
N PHE A 11 -13.96 4.23 -0.21
CA PHE A 11 -14.25 3.92 -1.61
C PHE A 11 -13.08 3.16 -2.24
N LEU A 12 -11.86 3.65 -2.06
CA LEU A 12 -10.65 3.00 -2.58
C LEU A 12 -10.48 1.60 -1.99
N ALA A 13 -10.68 1.46 -0.69
CA ALA A 13 -10.60 0.16 -0.02
C ALA A 13 -11.61 -0.83 -0.58
N GLN A 14 -12.84 -0.38 -0.82
CA GLN A 14 -13.90 -1.22 -1.39
C GLN A 14 -13.57 -1.63 -2.83
N GLU A 15 -13.01 -0.74 -3.62
CA GLU A 15 -12.59 -1.04 -5.00
C GLU A 15 -11.48 -2.11 -5.02
N ILE A 16 -10.53 -2.01 -4.11
CA ILE A 16 -9.48 -3.01 -3.99
C ILE A 16 -10.09 -4.37 -3.62
N ILE A 17 -10.97 -4.42 -2.64
CA ILE A 17 -11.63 -5.66 -2.23
C ILE A 17 -12.35 -6.28 -3.43
N THR A 18 -13.08 -5.46 -4.20
CA THR A 18 -13.85 -5.93 -5.35
C THR A 18 -12.97 -6.53 -6.44
N HIS A 19 -11.86 -5.84 -6.78
CA HIS A 19 -11.00 -6.26 -7.88
C HIS A 19 -10.02 -7.37 -7.51
N PHE A 20 -9.69 -7.50 -6.23
CA PHE A 20 -8.72 -8.47 -5.74
C PHE A 20 -9.41 -9.69 -5.09
N ASN A 21 -10.74 -9.72 -5.12
CA ASN A 21 -11.51 -10.76 -4.48
C ASN A 21 -11.29 -12.10 -5.20
N SER A 22 -10.47 -12.93 -4.59
CA SER A 22 -10.30 -14.30 -5.02
C SER A 22 -10.08 -15.17 -3.77
N GLU A 23 -10.33 -16.46 -3.91
CA GLU A 23 -10.11 -17.41 -2.81
C GLU A 23 -8.63 -17.49 -2.39
N SER A 24 -7.73 -17.04 -3.26
CA SER A 24 -6.29 -17.08 -3.02
C SER A 24 -5.75 -15.84 -2.30
N HIS A 25 -6.57 -14.80 -2.11
CA HIS A 25 -6.14 -13.56 -1.46
C HIS A 25 -6.91 -13.28 -0.17
N SER A 26 -6.16 -12.90 0.86
CA SER A 26 -6.70 -12.38 2.12
C SER A 26 -6.37 -10.88 2.17
N ILE A 27 -7.39 -10.03 2.30
CA ILE A 27 -7.23 -8.57 2.31
C ILE A 27 -7.61 -8.03 3.67
N GLU A 28 -6.71 -7.26 4.25
CA GLU A 28 -6.90 -6.61 5.54
C GLU A 28 -6.80 -5.10 5.35
N ILE A 29 -7.84 -4.37 5.78
CA ILE A 29 -7.91 -2.91 5.62
C ILE A 29 -7.58 -2.25 6.95
N HIS A 30 -6.67 -1.28 6.91
CA HIS A 30 -6.30 -0.45 8.06
C HIS A 30 -6.46 1.02 7.69
N GLU A 31 -7.24 1.75 8.45
CA GLU A 31 -7.43 3.19 8.22
C GLU A 31 -6.30 4.02 8.82
N ASN A 32 -5.67 3.52 9.88
CA ASN A 32 -4.66 4.23 10.64
C ASN A 32 -3.30 3.54 10.52
N GLY A 33 -2.31 4.27 10.01
CA GLY A 33 -0.97 3.72 9.79
C GLY A 33 -0.21 3.38 11.07
N LEU A 34 -0.49 4.07 12.18
CA LEU A 34 0.14 3.75 13.48
C LEU A 34 -0.35 2.40 14.00
N ASP A 35 -1.62 2.09 13.80
CA ASP A 35 -2.18 0.80 14.22
C ASP A 35 -1.51 -0.35 13.48
N VAL A 36 -1.17 -0.14 12.21
CA VAL A 36 -0.46 -1.13 11.40
C VAL A 36 0.91 -1.45 11.99
N LEU A 37 1.63 -0.45 12.46
CA LEU A 37 2.96 -0.65 13.05
C LEU A 37 2.90 -1.55 14.29
N SER A 38 1.78 -1.53 15.04
CA SER A 38 1.57 -2.45 16.16
C SER A 38 1.19 -3.85 15.69
N ASP A 39 0.26 -3.94 14.75
CA ASP A 39 -0.34 -5.21 14.32
C ASP A 39 0.59 -6.05 13.46
N ILE A 40 1.48 -5.38 12.72
CA ILE A 40 2.33 -6.04 11.71
C ILE A 40 3.48 -6.82 12.34
N ARG A 41 3.71 -6.72 13.64
CA ARG A 41 4.83 -7.37 14.34
C ARG A 41 4.85 -8.89 14.18
N ASP A 42 3.66 -9.49 14.21
CA ASP A 42 3.50 -10.94 14.25
C ASP A 42 3.09 -11.54 12.92
N ARG A 43 2.71 -10.70 11.94
CA ARG A 43 2.23 -11.14 10.64
C ARG A 43 2.86 -10.32 9.54
N ILE A 44 3.63 -10.97 8.68
CA ILE A 44 4.27 -10.30 7.56
C ILE A 44 3.41 -10.54 6.31
N PRO A 45 2.81 -9.49 5.75
CA PRO A 45 2.01 -9.64 4.53
C PRO A 45 2.90 -9.85 3.31
N ASP A 46 2.32 -10.42 2.26
CA ASP A 46 3.00 -10.56 0.97
C ASP A 46 3.04 -9.23 0.23
N VAL A 47 1.99 -8.42 0.39
CA VAL A 47 1.84 -7.13 -0.29
C VAL A 47 1.31 -6.10 0.70
N ILE A 48 1.86 -4.89 0.63
CA ILE A 48 1.35 -3.73 1.37
C ILE A 48 1.02 -2.63 0.36
N ILE A 49 -0.22 -2.15 0.39
CA ILE A 49 -0.67 -1.03 -0.43
C ILE A 49 -0.92 0.15 0.51
N ILE A 50 -0.15 1.23 0.33
CA ILE A 50 -0.27 2.44 1.15
C ILE A 50 -0.88 3.55 0.32
N ASP A 51 -2.04 4.05 0.76
CA ASP A 51 -2.69 5.21 0.15
C ASP A 51 -2.16 6.49 0.78
N ASN A 52 -2.08 7.55 -0.03
CA ASN A 52 -1.75 8.88 0.47
C ASN A 52 -2.75 9.37 1.54
N GLU A 53 -3.97 8.85 1.53
CA GLU A 53 -4.96 9.11 2.57
C GLU A 53 -4.96 7.99 3.60
N CYS A 54 -4.19 8.17 4.67
CA CYS A 54 -4.28 7.33 5.85
C CYS A 54 -4.14 8.19 7.09
N ASP A 55 -4.78 7.76 8.18
CA ASP A 55 -4.75 8.48 9.45
C ASP A 55 -3.54 8.08 10.30
N GLY A 56 -3.23 8.89 11.26
CA GLY A 56 -2.26 8.58 12.33
C GLY A 56 -0.80 8.87 12.02
N ILE A 57 -0.38 8.74 10.77
CA ILE A 57 1.00 8.99 10.35
C ILE A 57 1.03 9.41 8.89
N ASN A 58 2.02 10.23 8.54
CA ASN A 58 2.25 10.59 7.13
C ASN A 58 2.55 9.31 6.32
N PRO A 59 1.81 9.04 5.24
CA PRO A 59 1.97 7.80 4.48
C PRO A 59 3.36 7.62 3.85
N LEU A 60 4.04 8.69 3.45
CA LEU A 60 5.41 8.59 2.92
C LEU A 60 6.39 8.18 4.02
N VAL A 61 6.20 8.70 5.23
CA VAL A 61 7.00 8.31 6.40
C VAL A 61 6.75 6.85 6.74
N LEU A 62 5.49 6.43 6.74
CA LEU A 62 5.12 5.03 6.99
C LEU A 62 5.79 4.10 5.99
N ASN A 63 5.75 4.46 4.71
CA ASN A 63 6.38 3.67 3.65
C ASN A 63 7.89 3.51 3.90
N LYS A 64 8.58 4.59 4.27
CA LYS A 64 10.01 4.54 4.58
C LYS A 64 10.33 3.65 5.77
N ILE A 65 9.53 3.75 6.83
CA ILE A 65 9.72 2.93 8.03
C ILE A 65 9.60 1.45 7.69
N LEU A 66 8.54 1.07 6.99
CA LEU A 66 8.29 -0.32 6.64
C LEU A 66 9.31 -0.87 5.64
N CYS A 67 9.66 -0.09 4.62
CA CYS A 67 10.65 -0.52 3.62
C CYS A 67 12.04 -0.74 4.18
N ARG A 68 12.40 -0.05 5.26
CA ARG A 68 13.71 -0.16 5.91
C ARG A 68 13.77 -1.26 6.96
N ASP A 69 12.63 -1.84 7.30
CA ASP A 69 12.56 -2.93 8.26
C ASP A 69 12.85 -4.25 7.54
N GLY A 70 13.93 -4.92 7.94
CA GLY A 70 14.37 -6.17 7.30
C GLY A 70 13.35 -7.29 7.32
N ARG A 71 12.36 -7.24 8.23
CA ARG A 71 11.29 -8.23 8.26
C ARG A 71 10.45 -8.23 6.98
N PHE A 72 10.42 -7.09 6.27
CA PHE A 72 9.62 -6.91 5.05
C PHE A 72 10.44 -7.00 3.76
N ASP A 73 11.61 -7.61 3.81
CA ASP A 73 12.50 -7.71 2.63
C ASP A 73 11.84 -8.41 1.44
N LYS A 74 10.90 -9.33 1.69
CA LYS A 74 10.18 -10.05 0.64
C LYS A 74 8.80 -9.50 0.38
N THR A 75 8.36 -8.50 1.14
CA THR A 75 7.06 -7.86 0.95
C THR A 75 7.13 -6.91 -0.23
N ILE A 76 6.13 -6.95 -1.08
CA ILE A 76 6.01 -6.03 -2.22
C ILE A 76 5.17 -4.83 -1.80
N PHE A 77 5.72 -3.63 -1.98
CA PHE A 77 5.08 -2.38 -1.59
C PHE A 77 4.51 -1.66 -2.80
N HIS A 78 3.29 -1.14 -2.64
CA HIS A 78 2.64 -0.25 -3.60
C HIS A 78 2.24 1.03 -2.88
N PHE A 79 2.43 2.16 -3.53
CA PHE A 79 2.05 3.47 -3.00
C PHE A 79 1.07 4.15 -3.97
N ILE A 80 0.00 4.74 -3.42
CA ILE A 80 -1.01 5.44 -4.21
C ILE A 80 -0.91 6.94 -3.92
N ALA A 81 -0.55 7.73 -4.94
CA ALA A 81 -0.46 9.18 -4.86
C ALA A 81 -1.77 9.85 -5.31
N PRO A 82 -2.09 11.06 -4.78
CA PRO A 82 -3.37 11.71 -5.08
C PRO A 82 -3.44 12.27 -6.50
N LYS A 83 -2.30 12.59 -7.10
CA LYS A 83 -2.23 13.22 -8.42
C LYS A 83 -0.87 12.94 -9.06
N LYS A 84 -0.78 13.20 -10.35
CA LYS A 84 0.44 13.05 -11.11
C LYS A 84 1.63 13.77 -10.44
N ILE A 85 2.76 13.08 -10.39
CA ILE A 85 4.03 13.59 -9.86
C ILE A 85 4.89 14.02 -11.04
N GLU A 86 5.42 15.25 -11.01
CA GLU A 86 6.21 15.79 -12.12
C GLU A 86 7.49 15.00 -12.39
N ASP A 87 8.24 14.68 -11.37
CA ASP A 87 9.45 13.88 -11.48
C ASP A 87 9.28 12.60 -10.65
N GLU A 88 8.66 11.61 -11.25
CA GLU A 88 8.36 10.34 -10.58
C GLU A 88 9.62 9.62 -10.13
N ASP A 89 10.67 9.61 -10.94
CA ASP A 89 11.91 8.90 -10.62
C ASP A 89 12.56 9.48 -9.36
N ASP A 90 12.69 10.79 -9.27
CA ASP A 90 13.25 11.45 -8.10
C ASP A 90 12.35 11.27 -6.86
N PHE A 91 11.04 11.40 -7.04
CA PHE A 91 10.06 11.20 -5.98
C PHE A 91 10.14 9.78 -5.42
N ASN A 92 10.17 8.79 -6.30
CA ASN A 92 10.24 7.39 -5.90
C ASN A 92 11.54 7.08 -5.16
N LYS A 93 12.67 7.57 -5.66
CA LYS A 93 13.97 7.40 -5.00
C LYS A 93 14.01 8.04 -3.63
N ALA A 94 13.51 9.27 -3.52
CA ALA A 94 13.51 10.02 -2.26
C ALA A 94 12.62 9.37 -1.19
N ASN A 95 11.61 8.62 -1.59
CA ASN A 95 10.60 8.05 -0.69
C ASN A 95 10.61 6.52 -0.63
N ASN A 96 11.60 5.85 -1.21
CA ASN A 96 11.71 4.39 -1.25
C ASN A 96 10.47 3.71 -1.88
N ILE A 97 9.92 4.33 -2.94
CA ILE A 97 8.75 3.79 -3.64
C ILE A 97 9.20 2.94 -4.83
N THR A 98 8.72 1.70 -4.89
CA THR A 98 9.04 0.77 -5.98
C THR A 98 7.88 0.61 -6.97
N ASN A 99 6.65 0.76 -6.50
CA ASN A 99 5.45 0.70 -7.34
C ASN A 99 4.56 1.88 -7.01
N LEU A 100 4.44 2.81 -7.95
CA LEU A 100 3.63 4.03 -7.78
C LEU A 100 2.38 3.95 -8.63
N TRP A 101 1.24 4.27 -8.02
CA TRP A 101 -0.05 4.39 -8.68
C TRP A 101 -0.58 5.81 -8.47
N ILE A 102 -1.23 6.35 -9.49
CA ILE A 102 -1.76 7.71 -9.45
C ILE A 102 -3.28 7.64 -9.51
N LYS A 103 -3.96 8.39 -8.65
CA LYS A 103 -5.42 8.50 -8.67
C LYS A 103 -5.91 9.26 -9.91
N PRO A 104 -6.98 8.81 -10.57
CA PRO A 104 -7.78 7.63 -10.25
C PRO A 104 -7.07 6.33 -10.65
N VAL A 105 -7.01 5.37 -9.74
CA VAL A 105 -6.28 4.12 -9.94
C VAL A 105 -7.04 3.20 -10.89
N ASN A 106 -6.30 2.60 -11.83
CA ASN A 106 -6.83 1.50 -12.62
C ASN A 106 -6.67 0.21 -11.80
N PHE A 107 -7.73 -0.20 -11.11
CA PHE A 107 -7.69 -1.33 -10.19
C PHE A 107 -7.50 -2.67 -10.90
N GLU A 108 -7.94 -2.79 -12.15
CA GLU A 108 -7.69 -4.00 -12.94
C GLU A 108 -6.20 -4.20 -13.19
N LYS A 109 -5.51 -3.12 -13.57
CA LYS A 109 -4.05 -3.16 -13.78
C LYS A 109 -3.31 -3.43 -12.48
N MET A 110 -3.74 -2.80 -11.39
CA MET A 110 -3.12 -3.03 -10.08
C MET A 110 -3.27 -4.49 -9.67
N ALA A 111 -4.47 -5.05 -9.78
CA ALA A 111 -4.73 -6.44 -9.46
C ALA A 111 -3.88 -7.39 -10.31
N ALA A 112 -3.77 -7.11 -11.60
CA ALA A 112 -2.96 -7.91 -12.52
C ALA A 112 -1.47 -7.86 -12.14
N SER A 113 -0.97 -6.73 -11.65
CA SER A 113 0.44 -6.58 -11.26
C SER A 113 0.78 -7.35 -9.97
N ILE A 114 -0.21 -7.65 -9.16
CA ILE A 114 -0.03 -8.31 -7.85
C ILE A 114 -0.20 -9.83 -7.96
N SER A 115 -1.02 -10.28 -8.87
CA SER A 115 -1.34 -11.72 -9.01
C SER A 115 -0.22 -12.57 -9.62
#